data_0a0ef9536f1eea2b857f4eeba29fe766
#
_entry.id   0a0ef9536f1eea2b857f4eeba29fe766
#
_cell.length_a   1.000
_cell.length_b   1.000
_cell.length_c   1.000
_cell.angle_alpha   90.00
_cell.angle_beta   90.00
_cell.angle_gamma   90.00
#
_symmetry.space_group_name_H-M   'P 1'
#
loop_
_entity.id
_entity.type
_entity.pdbx_description
1 polymer ?
#
loop_
_entity_poly.entity_id
_entity_poly.type
_entity_poly.pdbx_seq_one_letter_code
_entity_poly.pdbx_strand_id
1 'polypeptide(L)'
;MKKLLCDRGIDGIEVSSAGLAAYPGDEVSEKSVNAAKKYGVDISDHRSRRVNEYMLNSGVFVCMTASHAEVLKPYLTENRLFILGNGIADPYGGTQEIYDICAEEINTALPELLHKIINSNTSVEPMKSEHISEIAEIESRCFSMPWTEKSLSDELDNENAHFLSAVFDGKVIGYIGVIEICGEADITNVAVLSEYRRCGIGEMLMKEAENGAVSRNCESITLEVRVSNTAAISLYNKSGYKQAGIRKGFYEKPKEDALLMTKYFNEDK
;
A
#
# COMPACT_ATOMS: atom_id res chain seq x y z
N MET A 1 1.80 -16.17 -0.78
CA MET A 1 2.25 -14.87 -1.28
C MET A 1 2.23 -14.77 -2.81
N LYS A 2 2.99 -15.57 -3.61
CA LYS A 2 2.95 -15.47 -5.10
C LYS A 2 1.53 -15.45 -5.68
N LYS A 3 0.68 -16.40 -5.26
CA LYS A 3 -0.73 -16.42 -5.67
C LYS A 3 -1.49 -15.16 -5.26
N LEU A 4 -1.30 -14.68 -4.02
CA LEU A 4 -1.96 -13.47 -3.52
C LEU A 4 -1.57 -12.23 -4.34
N LEU A 5 -0.30 -12.07 -4.71
CA LEU A 5 0.17 -10.99 -5.56
C LEU A 5 -0.47 -11.07 -6.96
N CYS A 6 -0.45 -12.26 -7.58
CA CYS A 6 -1.09 -12.51 -8.87
C CYS A 6 -2.62 -12.21 -8.83
N ASP A 7 -3.33 -12.72 -7.82
CA ASP A 7 -4.77 -12.49 -7.66
C ASP A 7 -5.13 -11.01 -7.45
N ARG A 8 -4.18 -10.19 -6.94
CA ARG A 8 -4.33 -8.73 -6.80
C ARG A 8 -3.86 -7.93 -8.02
N GLY A 9 -3.18 -8.56 -8.97
CA GLY A 9 -2.56 -7.86 -10.11
C GLY A 9 -1.33 -7.06 -9.73
N ILE A 10 -0.60 -7.46 -8.67
CA ILE A 10 0.66 -6.85 -8.24
C ILE A 10 1.81 -7.64 -8.87
N ASP A 11 2.47 -7.03 -9.83
CA ASP A 11 3.60 -7.58 -10.57
C ASP A 11 4.93 -7.00 -10.07
N GLY A 12 6.05 -7.61 -10.51
CA GLY A 12 7.41 -7.13 -10.23
C GLY A 12 7.99 -7.62 -8.90
N ILE A 13 7.18 -8.17 -7.98
CA ILE A 13 7.66 -8.67 -6.69
C ILE A 13 8.07 -10.12 -6.78
N GLU A 14 9.36 -10.40 -6.61
CA GLU A 14 9.87 -11.76 -6.52
C GLU A 14 9.67 -12.32 -5.09
N VAL A 15 9.04 -13.50 -5.01
CA VAL A 15 8.85 -14.20 -3.73
C VAL A 15 9.64 -15.50 -3.73
N SER A 16 10.43 -15.69 -2.69
CA SER A 16 11.20 -16.91 -2.48
C SER A 16 11.14 -17.33 -1.00
N SER A 17 11.59 -18.55 -0.70
CA SER A 17 11.69 -19.04 0.67
C SER A 17 13.08 -19.60 0.97
N ALA A 18 13.51 -19.51 2.23
CA ALA A 18 14.74 -20.09 2.72
C ALA A 18 14.63 -20.42 4.22
N GLY A 19 15.35 -21.40 4.69
CA GLY A 19 15.40 -21.75 6.11
C GLY A 19 16.73 -21.35 6.75
N LEU A 20 16.73 -21.05 8.04
CA LEU A 20 17.94 -20.72 8.80
C LEU A 20 18.86 -21.94 8.93
N ALA A 21 18.28 -23.14 9.09
CA ALA A 21 18.99 -24.42 9.29
C ALA A 21 18.65 -25.47 8.20
N ALA A 22 18.14 -25.03 7.04
CA ALA A 22 17.77 -25.94 5.95
C ALA A 22 19.00 -26.62 5.33
N TYR A 23 18.82 -27.87 4.93
CA TYR A 23 19.76 -28.58 4.05
C TYR A 23 19.35 -28.28 2.59
N PRO A 24 20.22 -27.65 1.79
CA PRO A 24 19.87 -27.29 0.43
C PRO A 24 19.57 -28.50 -0.45
N GLY A 25 18.44 -28.43 -1.18
CA GLY A 25 18.03 -29.46 -2.12
C GLY A 25 17.02 -30.48 -1.58
N ASP A 26 16.69 -30.45 -0.28
CA ASP A 26 15.69 -31.34 0.28
C ASP A 26 14.31 -31.10 -0.37
N GLU A 27 13.59 -32.19 -0.58
CA GLU A 27 12.24 -32.17 -1.13
C GLU A 27 11.22 -31.68 -0.09
N VAL A 28 10.17 -31.08 -0.58
CA VAL A 28 9.03 -30.69 0.26
C VAL A 28 8.28 -31.93 0.75
N SER A 29 7.79 -31.93 1.99
CA SER A 29 7.01 -33.04 2.51
C SER A 29 5.67 -33.22 1.78
N GLU A 30 5.22 -34.46 1.58
CA GLU A 30 3.92 -34.76 0.98
C GLU A 30 2.77 -34.05 1.71
N LYS A 31 2.84 -33.95 3.05
CA LYS A 31 1.85 -33.27 3.87
C LYS A 31 1.79 -31.76 3.55
N SER A 32 2.93 -31.11 3.31
CA SER A 32 2.98 -29.70 2.89
C SER A 32 2.36 -29.53 1.50
N VAL A 33 2.65 -30.41 0.56
CA VAL A 33 2.07 -30.38 -0.80
C VAL A 33 0.55 -30.50 -0.72
N ASN A 34 0.04 -31.47 0.06
CA ASN A 34 -1.40 -31.71 0.23
C ASN A 34 -2.10 -30.50 0.88
N ALA A 35 -1.50 -29.89 1.90
CA ALA A 35 -2.04 -28.71 2.54
C ALA A 35 -2.08 -27.50 1.59
N ALA A 36 -1.01 -27.23 0.82
CA ALA A 36 -0.93 -26.13 -0.14
C ALA A 36 -1.93 -26.28 -1.30
N LYS A 37 -2.17 -27.51 -1.78
CA LYS A 37 -3.15 -27.80 -2.84
C LYS A 37 -4.58 -27.36 -2.48
N LYS A 38 -4.96 -27.34 -1.21
CA LYS A 38 -6.28 -26.86 -0.76
C LYS A 38 -6.50 -25.37 -1.09
N TYR A 39 -5.43 -24.61 -1.23
CA TYR A 39 -5.42 -23.19 -1.61
C TYR A 39 -5.07 -22.96 -3.07
N GLY A 40 -5.07 -24.03 -3.90
CA GLY A 40 -4.74 -23.95 -5.32
C GLY A 40 -3.26 -23.60 -5.60
N VAL A 41 -2.37 -24.02 -4.70
CA VAL A 41 -0.92 -23.78 -4.83
C VAL A 41 -0.22 -25.14 -4.93
N ASP A 42 0.55 -25.35 -6.01
CA ASP A 42 1.45 -26.49 -6.16
C ASP A 42 2.86 -26.09 -5.74
N ILE A 43 3.42 -26.86 -4.81
CA ILE A 43 4.79 -26.69 -4.30
C ILE A 43 5.62 -27.98 -4.45
N SER A 44 5.19 -28.94 -5.27
CA SER A 44 5.84 -30.25 -5.43
C SER A 44 7.30 -30.16 -5.92
N ASP A 45 7.58 -29.17 -6.77
CA ASP A 45 8.92 -28.94 -7.32
C ASP A 45 9.80 -28.06 -6.43
N HIS A 46 9.26 -27.60 -5.28
CA HIS A 46 10.04 -26.77 -4.37
C HIS A 46 11.21 -27.56 -3.77
N ARG A 47 12.38 -26.91 -3.67
CA ARG A 47 13.56 -27.43 -2.99
C ARG A 47 14.01 -26.46 -1.91
N SER A 48 14.42 -27.01 -0.78
CA SER A 48 14.89 -26.21 0.35
C SER A 48 16.15 -25.42 0.01
N ARG A 49 16.26 -24.22 0.56
CA ARG A 49 17.43 -23.35 0.46
C ARG A 49 17.78 -22.80 1.82
N ARG A 50 19.06 -22.55 2.05
CA ARG A 50 19.53 -21.88 3.27
C ARG A 50 19.64 -20.38 3.04
N VAL A 51 19.31 -19.60 4.07
CA VAL A 51 19.56 -18.14 4.07
C VAL A 51 21.06 -17.88 3.86
N ASN A 52 21.40 -16.92 3.03
CA ASN A 52 22.77 -16.51 2.71
C ASN A 52 22.90 -14.98 2.69
N GLU A 53 24.15 -14.51 2.65
CA GLU A 53 24.46 -13.06 2.67
C GLU A 53 23.82 -12.28 1.50
N TYR A 54 23.75 -12.89 0.31
CA TYR A 54 23.12 -12.24 -0.84
C TYR A 54 21.65 -11.92 -0.57
N MET A 55 20.92 -12.86 0.04
CA MET A 55 19.51 -12.63 0.42
C MET A 55 19.40 -11.53 1.47
N LEU A 56 20.31 -11.45 2.44
CA LEU A 56 20.31 -10.43 3.49
C LEU A 56 20.49 -9.00 2.95
N ASN A 57 21.15 -8.85 1.79
CA ASN A 57 21.40 -7.56 1.17
C ASN A 57 20.25 -7.06 0.28
N SER A 58 19.21 -7.88 0.04
CA SER A 58 18.10 -7.54 -0.83
C SER A 58 16.76 -7.96 -0.24
N GLY A 59 15.72 -7.19 -0.55
CA GLY A 59 14.33 -7.53 -0.26
C GLY A 59 13.91 -7.48 1.21
N VAL A 60 12.70 -7.94 1.44
CA VAL A 60 12.00 -8.00 2.72
C VAL A 60 11.96 -9.45 3.21
N PHE A 61 12.19 -9.65 4.50
CA PHE A 61 12.15 -10.96 5.16
C PHE A 61 10.86 -11.13 5.95
N VAL A 62 10.21 -12.26 5.73
CA VAL A 62 9.02 -12.67 6.48
C VAL A 62 9.37 -13.93 7.27
N CYS A 63 9.40 -13.79 8.58
CA CYS A 63 9.68 -14.87 9.51
C CYS A 63 8.40 -15.59 9.94
N MET A 64 8.48 -16.91 10.04
CA MET A 64 7.37 -17.72 10.54
C MET A 64 7.22 -17.62 12.06
N THR A 65 8.29 -17.29 12.81
CA THR A 65 8.28 -17.17 14.27
C THR A 65 9.11 -15.99 14.74
N ALA A 66 8.87 -15.55 15.98
CA ALA A 66 9.67 -14.50 16.63
C ALA A 66 11.15 -14.92 16.80
N SER A 67 11.41 -16.21 17.08
CA SER A 67 12.79 -16.73 17.19
C SER A 67 13.57 -16.60 15.87
N HIS A 68 12.92 -16.80 14.73
CA HIS A 68 13.55 -16.56 13.43
C HIS A 68 13.86 -15.07 13.23
N ALA A 69 12.97 -14.18 13.65
CA ALA A 69 13.17 -12.75 13.55
C ALA A 69 14.35 -12.28 14.42
N GLU A 70 14.49 -12.78 15.65
CA GLU A 70 15.61 -12.42 16.53
C GLU A 70 16.98 -12.80 15.93
N VAL A 71 17.07 -13.91 15.20
CA VAL A 71 18.29 -14.31 14.49
C VAL A 71 18.64 -13.35 13.35
N LEU A 72 17.63 -12.81 12.64
CA LEU A 72 17.83 -11.95 11.47
C LEU A 72 17.91 -10.46 11.81
N LYS A 73 17.38 -10.05 12.96
CA LYS A 73 17.32 -8.64 13.42
C LYS A 73 18.65 -7.90 13.39
N PRO A 74 19.83 -8.50 13.70
CA PRO A 74 21.11 -7.79 13.60
C PRO A 74 21.52 -7.41 12.16
N TYR A 75 20.89 -8.00 11.16
CA TYR A 75 21.25 -7.86 9.73
C TYR A 75 20.24 -7.06 8.91
N LEU A 76 19.07 -6.74 9.47
CA LEU A 76 17.95 -6.14 8.74
C LEU A 76 17.40 -4.91 9.48
N THR A 77 16.92 -3.93 8.71
CA THR A 77 16.16 -2.79 9.23
C THR A 77 14.72 -3.20 9.55
N GLU A 78 14.01 -2.42 10.38
CA GLU A 78 12.65 -2.73 10.82
C GLU A 78 11.65 -2.87 9.66
N ASN A 79 11.79 -2.03 8.62
CA ASN A 79 10.94 -2.09 7.43
C ASN A 79 11.24 -3.28 6.50
N ARG A 80 12.28 -4.06 6.79
CA ARG A 80 12.67 -5.25 6.03
C ARG A 80 12.44 -6.56 6.78
N LEU A 81 11.99 -6.53 8.04
CA LEU A 81 11.82 -7.72 8.88
C LEU A 81 10.40 -7.77 9.43
N PHE A 82 9.65 -8.77 9.03
CA PHE A 82 8.27 -8.99 9.45
C PHE A 82 8.08 -10.39 10.01
N ILE A 83 7.08 -10.55 10.89
CA ILE A 83 6.61 -11.86 11.38
C ILE A 83 5.23 -12.09 10.78
N LEU A 84 4.99 -13.28 10.25
CA LEU A 84 3.70 -13.65 9.70
C LEU A 84 2.69 -13.88 10.84
N GLY A 85 1.62 -13.08 10.86
CA GLY A 85 0.63 -13.10 11.94
C GLY A 85 1.25 -12.84 13.31
N ASN A 86 0.92 -13.69 14.27
CA ASN A 86 1.52 -13.68 15.62
C ASN A 86 2.66 -14.69 15.77
N GLY A 87 3.18 -15.20 14.67
CA GLY A 87 4.05 -16.36 14.59
C GLY A 87 3.25 -17.63 14.32
N ILE A 88 3.77 -18.46 13.43
CA ILE A 88 3.13 -19.72 12.98
C ILE A 88 4.02 -20.87 13.39
N ALA A 89 3.46 -21.85 14.12
CA ALA A 89 4.17 -23.00 14.60
C ALA A 89 4.64 -23.91 13.45
N ASP A 90 5.83 -24.50 13.59
CA ASP A 90 6.33 -25.47 12.62
C ASP A 90 5.53 -26.78 12.71
N PRO A 91 4.87 -27.23 11.62
CA PRO A 91 4.10 -28.46 11.60
C PRO A 91 4.97 -29.74 11.50
N TYR A 92 6.31 -29.60 11.46
CA TYR A 92 7.22 -30.71 11.23
C TYR A 92 7.00 -31.85 12.22
N GLY A 93 6.93 -33.09 11.71
CA GLY A 93 6.64 -34.30 12.50
C GLY A 93 5.15 -34.50 12.85
N GLY A 94 4.29 -33.50 12.56
CA GLY A 94 2.87 -33.57 12.86
C GLY A 94 2.03 -34.41 11.89
N THR A 95 0.72 -34.49 12.17
CA THR A 95 -0.27 -35.14 11.30
C THR A 95 -0.63 -34.25 10.10
N GLN A 96 -1.37 -34.76 9.13
CA GLN A 96 -1.89 -33.95 8.00
C GLN A 96 -2.75 -32.78 8.50
N GLU A 97 -3.57 -33.01 9.54
CA GLU A 97 -4.42 -31.94 10.12
C GLU A 97 -3.58 -30.77 10.66
N ILE A 98 -2.41 -31.04 11.28
CA ILE A 98 -1.52 -29.97 11.77
C ILE A 98 -0.95 -29.15 10.61
N TYR A 99 -0.58 -29.82 9.50
CA TYR A 99 -0.15 -29.12 8.28
C TYR A 99 -1.28 -28.30 7.65
N ASP A 100 -2.50 -28.79 7.68
CA ASP A 100 -3.68 -28.10 7.16
C ASP A 100 -3.98 -26.84 7.97
N ILE A 101 -3.94 -26.94 9.31
CA ILE A 101 -4.11 -25.79 10.22
C ILE A 101 -3.01 -24.75 9.97
N CYS A 102 -1.76 -25.18 9.87
CA CYS A 102 -0.64 -24.27 9.56
C CYS A 102 -0.85 -23.53 8.22
N ALA A 103 -1.30 -24.24 7.18
CA ALA A 103 -1.60 -23.64 5.88
C ALA A 103 -2.77 -22.65 5.94
N GLU A 104 -3.79 -22.90 6.75
CA GLU A 104 -4.90 -21.99 7.00
C GLU A 104 -4.43 -20.70 7.72
N GLU A 105 -3.63 -20.84 8.77
CA GLU A 105 -3.05 -19.70 9.50
C GLU A 105 -2.20 -18.84 8.56
N ILE A 106 -1.32 -19.45 7.74
CA ILE A 106 -0.53 -18.75 6.72
C ILE A 106 -1.46 -17.98 5.77
N ASN A 107 -2.44 -18.66 5.18
CA ASN A 107 -3.34 -18.06 4.19
C ASN A 107 -4.14 -16.88 4.77
N THR A 108 -4.57 -16.99 6.01
CA THR A 108 -5.33 -15.96 6.73
C THR A 108 -4.46 -14.73 7.06
N ALA A 109 -3.20 -14.94 7.42
CA ALA A 109 -2.30 -13.85 7.83
C ALA A 109 -1.66 -13.10 6.64
N LEU A 110 -1.57 -13.72 5.47
CA LEU A 110 -0.88 -13.14 4.30
C LEU A 110 -1.44 -11.79 3.82
N PRO A 111 -2.76 -11.54 3.76
CA PRO A 111 -3.29 -10.26 3.29
C PRO A 111 -2.87 -9.08 4.19
N GLU A 112 -2.94 -9.24 5.51
CA GLU A 112 -2.52 -8.21 6.46
C GLU A 112 -1.01 -7.96 6.40
N LEU A 113 -0.23 -9.03 6.29
CA LEU A 113 1.21 -8.92 6.11
C LEU A 113 1.57 -8.15 4.83
N LEU A 114 0.92 -8.46 3.71
CA LEU A 114 1.15 -7.74 2.45
C LEU A 114 0.85 -6.25 2.60
N HIS A 115 -0.25 -5.88 3.28
CA HIS A 115 -0.57 -4.49 3.56
C HIS A 115 0.51 -3.81 4.39
N LYS A 116 1.04 -4.47 5.43
CA LYS A 116 2.14 -3.95 6.26
C LYS A 116 3.41 -3.74 5.45
N ILE A 117 3.78 -4.71 4.61
CA ILE A 117 4.97 -4.62 3.75
C ILE A 117 4.86 -3.44 2.80
N ILE A 118 3.74 -3.31 2.08
CA ILE A 118 3.51 -2.20 1.16
C ILE A 118 3.56 -0.86 1.91
N ASN A 119 2.82 -0.73 3.02
CA ASN A 119 2.81 0.50 3.81
C ASN A 119 4.19 0.90 4.30
N SER A 120 4.93 -0.03 4.91
CA SER A 120 6.25 0.27 5.51
C SER A 120 7.36 0.53 4.49
N ASN A 121 7.14 0.17 3.23
CA ASN A 121 8.11 0.33 2.15
C ASN A 121 7.64 1.32 1.07
N THR A 122 6.56 2.06 1.33
CA THR A 122 6.10 3.16 0.47
C THR A 122 6.64 4.47 1.02
N SER A 123 7.27 5.27 0.16
CA SER A 123 7.61 6.67 0.43
C SER A 123 6.57 7.59 -0.19
N VAL A 124 6.33 8.73 0.45
CA VAL A 124 5.59 9.85 -0.15
C VAL A 124 6.58 10.98 -0.40
N GLU A 125 6.67 11.41 -1.64
CA GLU A 125 7.62 12.42 -2.07
C GLU A 125 6.98 13.42 -3.05
N PRO A 126 7.57 14.62 -3.25
CA PRO A 126 7.09 15.55 -4.27
C PRO A 126 7.02 14.90 -5.65
N MET A 127 5.95 15.22 -6.41
CA MET A 127 5.83 14.79 -7.80
C MET A 127 7.02 15.29 -8.62
N LYS A 128 7.58 14.40 -9.44
CA LYS A 128 8.68 14.67 -10.36
C LYS A 128 8.23 14.42 -11.80
N SER A 129 8.99 14.94 -12.77
CA SER A 129 8.72 14.72 -14.19
C SER A 129 8.68 13.23 -14.56
N GLU A 130 9.49 12.40 -13.92
CA GLU A 130 9.53 10.95 -14.13
C GLU A 130 8.26 10.22 -13.64
N HIS A 131 7.47 10.84 -12.74
CA HIS A 131 6.22 10.27 -12.22
C HIS A 131 5.01 10.54 -13.10
N ILE A 132 5.08 11.50 -14.02
CA ILE A 132 3.91 12.01 -14.78
C ILE A 132 3.19 10.91 -15.55
N SER A 133 3.92 10.06 -16.27
CA SER A 133 3.33 8.99 -17.08
C SER A 133 2.56 7.98 -16.20
N GLU A 134 3.13 7.59 -15.05
CA GLU A 134 2.47 6.67 -14.13
C GLU A 134 1.26 7.31 -13.45
N ILE A 135 1.33 8.61 -13.09
CA ILE A 135 0.18 9.34 -12.54
C ILE A 135 -0.94 9.46 -13.59
N ALA A 136 -0.61 9.74 -14.85
CA ALA A 136 -1.61 9.77 -15.91
C ALA A 136 -2.29 8.40 -16.14
N GLU A 137 -1.55 7.30 -15.96
CA GLU A 137 -2.14 5.94 -15.92
C GLU A 137 -3.09 5.77 -14.72
N ILE A 138 -2.68 6.21 -13.53
CA ILE A 138 -3.54 6.19 -12.33
C ILE A 138 -4.82 7.00 -12.57
N GLU A 139 -4.70 8.19 -13.16
CA GLU A 139 -5.83 9.04 -13.53
C GLU A 139 -6.82 8.31 -14.44
N SER A 140 -6.31 7.71 -15.52
CA SER A 140 -7.13 6.98 -16.50
C SER A 140 -7.87 5.79 -15.91
N ARG A 141 -7.29 5.16 -14.87
CA ARG A 141 -7.87 3.99 -14.18
C ARG A 141 -8.82 4.37 -13.05
N CYS A 142 -8.67 5.57 -12.46
CA CYS A 142 -9.42 5.97 -11.28
C CYS A 142 -10.53 6.98 -11.55
N PHE A 143 -10.43 7.79 -12.59
CA PHE A 143 -11.36 8.90 -12.86
C PHE A 143 -12.02 8.83 -14.23
N SER A 144 -13.26 9.27 -14.30
CA SER A 144 -14.03 9.33 -15.55
C SER A 144 -13.65 10.52 -16.46
N MET A 145 -12.97 11.50 -15.90
CA MET A 145 -12.39 12.67 -16.60
C MET A 145 -10.96 12.85 -16.10
N PRO A 146 -10.02 12.03 -16.62
CA PRO A 146 -8.65 12.01 -16.14
C PRO A 146 -7.87 13.26 -16.57
N TRP A 147 -6.95 13.69 -15.73
CA TRP A 147 -5.92 14.64 -16.13
C TRP A 147 -4.97 14.03 -17.14
N THR A 148 -4.52 14.84 -18.06
CA THR A 148 -3.54 14.43 -19.07
C THR A 148 -2.12 14.59 -18.56
N GLU A 149 -1.16 13.90 -19.17
CA GLU A 149 0.26 14.12 -18.89
C GLU A 149 0.66 15.59 -19.01
N LYS A 150 0.10 16.30 -20.02
CA LYS A 150 0.33 17.73 -20.17
C LYS A 150 -0.18 18.53 -19.00
N SER A 151 -1.43 18.29 -18.56
CA SER A 151 -1.99 18.99 -17.39
C SER A 151 -1.19 18.75 -16.14
N LEU A 152 -0.73 17.51 -15.93
CA LEU A 152 0.14 17.16 -14.79
C LEU A 152 1.53 17.83 -14.89
N SER A 153 2.08 17.91 -16.11
CA SER A 153 3.35 18.59 -16.36
C SER A 153 3.27 20.09 -16.11
N ASP A 154 2.16 20.72 -16.50
CA ASP A 154 1.94 22.15 -16.29
C ASP A 154 1.94 22.49 -14.78
N GLU A 155 1.51 21.55 -13.91
CA GLU A 155 1.52 21.76 -12.44
C GLU A 155 2.92 21.66 -11.79
N LEU A 156 3.92 21.09 -12.48
CA LEU A 156 5.31 21.11 -11.98
C LEU A 156 5.89 22.53 -11.95
N ASP A 157 5.45 23.39 -12.85
CA ASP A 157 5.88 24.77 -12.97
C ASP A 157 4.96 25.76 -12.22
N ASN A 158 3.89 25.26 -11.59
CA ASN A 158 2.93 26.05 -10.83
C ASN A 158 3.39 26.20 -9.37
N GLU A 159 3.81 27.39 -8.97
CA GLU A 159 4.29 27.65 -7.59
C GLU A 159 3.24 27.40 -6.50
N ASN A 160 1.94 27.40 -6.85
CA ASN A 160 0.85 27.12 -5.93
C ASN A 160 0.48 25.62 -5.89
N ALA A 161 1.05 24.80 -6.75
CA ALA A 161 0.74 23.38 -6.83
C ALA A 161 1.75 22.54 -6.02
N HIS A 162 1.22 21.67 -5.18
CA HIS A 162 2.00 20.80 -4.30
C HIS A 162 1.52 19.35 -4.46
N PHE A 163 1.97 18.72 -5.55
CA PHE A 163 1.60 17.34 -5.87
C PHE A 163 2.59 16.37 -5.21
N LEU A 164 2.08 15.29 -4.64
CA LEU A 164 2.87 14.24 -4.00
C LEU A 164 2.59 12.89 -4.63
N SER A 165 3.62 12.07 -4.77
CA SER A 165 3.58 10.70 -5.27
C SER A 165 3.86 9.71 -4.15
N ALA A 166 3.05 8.66 -4.04
CA ALA A 166 3.36 7.49 -3.22
C ALA A 166 4.11 6.46 -4.06
N VAL A 167 5.35 6.20 -3.70
CA VAL A 167 6.26 5.33 -4.46
C VAL A 167 6.56 4.06 -3.67
N PHE A 168 6.28 2.91 -4.26
CA PHE A 168 6.59 1.59 -3.73
C PHE A 168 7.40 0.81 -4.76
N ASP A 169 8.58 0.32 -4.36
CA ASP A 169 9.51 -0.43 -5.23
C ASP A 169 9.81 0.27 -6.57
N GLY A 170 10.00 1.60 -6.52
CA GLY A 170 10.29 2.44 -7.67
C GLY A 170 9.09 2.75 -8.58
N LYS A 171 7.88 2.30 -8.23
CA LYS A 171 6.64 2.54 -8.99
C LYS A 171 5.72 3.49 -8.26
N VAL A 172 5.11 4.44 -8.96
CA VAL A 172 4.05 5.30 -8.40
C VAL A 172 2.76 4.48 -8.28
N ILE A 173 2.30 4.28 -7.04
CA ILE A 173 1.10 3.49 -6.72
C ILE A 173 -0.11 4.35 -6.32
N GLY A 174 0.12 5.64 -6.12
CA GLY A 174 -0.91 6.62 -5.79
C GLY A 174 -0.32 8.03 -5.80
N TYR A 175 -1.20 9.02 -5.80
CA TYR A 175 -0.78 10.42 -5.75
C TYR A 175 -1.86 11.30 -5.13
N ILE A 176 -1.49 12.51 -4.75
CA ILE A 176 -2.39 13.58 -4.32
C ILE A 176 -1.94 14.89 -4.94
N GLY A 177 -2.91 15.67 -5.47
CA GLY A 177 -2.69 17.03 -5.93
C GLY A 177 -3.29 18.02 -4.94
N VAL A 178 -2.53 19.04 -4.57
CA VAL A 178 -2.98 20.15 -3.71
C VAL A 178 -2.63 21.46 -4.42
N ILE A 179 -3.57 22.40 -4.44
CA ILE A 179 -3.36 23.77 -4.88
C ILE A 179 -3.61 24.69 -3.70
N GLU A 180 -2.72 25.65 -3.47
CA GLU A 180 -2.79 26.60 -2.36
C GLU A 180 -2.96 28.01 -2.87
N ILE A 181 -4.00 28.68 -2.38
CA ILE A 181 -4.30 30.07 -2.76
C ILE A 181 -4.70 30.84 -1.49
N CYS A 182 -4.00 31.95 -1.22
CA CYS A 182 -4.32 32.88 -0.12
C CYS A 182 -4.42 32.23 1.26
N GLY A 183 -3.62 31.18 1.54
CA GLY A 183 -3.62 30.50 2.83
C GLY A 183 -4.70 29.41 2.98
N GLU A 184 -5.37 29.06 1.91
CA GLU A 184 -6.30 27.94 1.83
C GLU A 184 -5.72 26.88 0.87
N ALA A 185 -5.82 25.60 1.24
CA ALA A 185 -5.39 24.48 0.43
C ALA A 185 -6.60 23.71 -0.12
N ASP A 186 -6.59 23.42 -1.41
CA ASP A 186 -7.62 22.60 -2.08
C ASP A 186 -6.98 21.31 -2.63
N ILE A 187 -7.51 20.16 -2.19
CA ILE A 187 -7.13 18.87 -2.78
C ILE A 187 -7.89 18.72 -4.09
N THR A 188 -7.16 18.75 -5.20
CA THR A 188 -7.73 18.58 -6.53
C THR A 188 -8.09 17.13 -6.81
N ASN A 189 -7.15 16.22 -6.52
CA ASN A 189 -7.28 14.79 -6.75
C ASN A 189 -6.54 13.99 -5.69
N VAL A 190 -7.07 12.84 -5.33
CA VAL A 190 -6.35 11.80 -4.60
C VAL A 190 -6.73 10.44 -5.16
N ALA A 191 -5.74 9.67 -5.56
CA ALA A 191 -5.96 8.35 -6.12
C ALA A 191 -4.91 7.34 -5.67
N VAL A 192 -5.36 6.09 -5.51
CA VAL A 192 -4.51 4.92 -5.24
C VAL A 192 -4.97 3.80 -6.16
N LEU A 193 -4.04 3.16 -6.85
CA LEU A 193 -4.28 1.99 -7.69
C LEU A 193 -5.06 0.93 -6.90
N SER A 194 -6.04 0.30 -7.55
CA SER A 194 -6.96 -0.65 -6.91
C SER A 194 -6.26 -1.77 -6.15
N GLU A 195 -5.18 -2.30 -6.71
CA GLU A 195 -4.35 -3.38 -6.18
C GLU A 195 -3.61 -3.00 -4.89
N TYR A 196 -3.37 -1.69 -4.67
CA TYR A 196 -2.68 -1.13 -3.49
C TYR A 196 -3.63 -0.48 -2.48
N ARG A 197 -4.95 -0.50 -2.74
CA ARG A 197 -5.94 0.03 -1.78
C ARG A 197 -5.97 -0.80 -0.50
N ARG A 198 -6.42 -0.17 0.59
CA ARG A 198 -6.48 -0.73 1.95
C ARG A 198 -5.11 -1.01 2.58
N CYS A 199 -4.02 -0.56 1.96
CA CYS A 199 -2.66 -0.62 2.50
C CYS A 199 -2.26 0.65 3.27
N GLY A 200 -3.18 1.58 3.54
CA GLY A 200 -2.90 2.83 4.26
C GLY A 200 -2.33 3.95 3.38
N ILE A 201 -2.15 3.72 2.07
CA ILE A 201 -1.48 4.69 1.17
C ILE A 201 -2.26 6.01 1.07
N GLY A 202 -3.59 5.95 0.96
CA GLY A 202 -4.41 7.18 0.95
C GLY A 202 -4.27 8.01 2.22
N GLU A 203 -4.17 7.36 3.38
CA GLU A 203 -3.94 8.03 4.66
C GLU A 203 -2.54 8.67 4.73
N MET A 204 -1.51 8.00 4.20
CA MET A 204 -0.16 8.56 4.09
C MET A 204 -0.14 9.81 3.20
N LEU A 205 -0.74 9.75 2.02
CA LEU A 205 -0.83 10.89 1.10
C LEU A 205 -1.57 12.08 1.73
N MET A 206 -2.72 11.84 2.34
CA MET A 206 -3.48 12.88 3.05
C MET A 206 -2.66 13.54 4.14
N LYS A 207 -1.99 12.74 4.98
CA LYS A 207 -1.17 13.23 6.08
C LYS A 207 0.00 14.10 5.60
N GLU A 208 0.70 13.69 4.55
CA GLU A 208 1.82 14.49 4.01
C GLU A 208 1.32 15.77 3.33
N ALA A 209 0.18 15.74 2.65
CA ALA A 209 -0.47 16.94 2.10
C ALA A 209 -0.84 17.93 3.20
N GLU A 210 -1.47 17.45 4.29
CA GLU A 210 -1.82 18.26 5.47
C GLU A 210 -0.57 18.86 6.15
N ASN A 211 0.47 18.05 6.37
CA ASN A 211 1.75 18.52 6.93
C ASN A 211 2.36 19.62 6.07
N GLY A 212 2.34 19.45 4.75
CA GLY A 212 2.79 20.44 3.78
C GLY A 212 1.99 21.73 3.88
N ALA A 213 0.67 21.67 3.84
CA ALA A 213 -0.21 22.84 3.95
C ALA A 213 0.02 23.62 5.27
N VAL A 214 0.11 22.91 6.41
CA VAL A 214 0.43 23.51 7.71
C VAL A 214 1.80 24.20 7.68
N SER A 215 2.81 23.56 7.09
CA SER A 215 4.18 24.15 7.03
C SER A 215 4.25 25.42 6.20
N ARG A 216 3.33 25.60 5.24
CA ARG A 216 3.19 26.78 4.40
C ARG A 216 2.16 27.80 4.96
N ASN A 217 1.71 27.57 6.20
CA ASN A 217 0.78 28.42 6.94
C ASN A 217 -0.63 28.49 6.35
N CYS A 218 -1.12 27.42 5.72
CA CYS A 218 -2.53 27.33 5.36
C CYS A 218 -3.38 27.23 6.63
N GLU A 219 -4.57 27.84 6.61
CA GLU A 219 -5.52 27.80 7.72
C GLU A 219 -6.43 26.58 7.64
N SER A 220 -6.66 26.10 6.41
CA SER A 220 -7.56 24.98 6.13
C SER A 220 -7.14 24.21 4.88
N ILE A 221 -7.68 22.98 4.77
CA ILE A 221 -7.60 22.16 3.59
C ILE A 221 -8.97 21.60 3.24
N THR A 222 -9.36 21.73 1.98
CA THR A 222 -10.71 21.39 1.49
C THR A 222 -10.61 20.37 0.35
N LEU A 223 -11.67 19.60 0.15
CA LEU A 223 -11.80 18.65 -0.95
C LEU A 223 -13.27 18.50 -1.38
N GLU A 224 -13.49 18.07 -2.62
CA GLU A 224 -14.76 17.57 -3.11
C GLU A 224 -14.69 16.05 -3.31
N VAL A 225 -15.74 15.36 -2.88
CA VAL A 225 -15.89 13.92 -3.04
C VAL A 225 -17.31 13.54 -3.46
N ARG A 226 -17.44 12.57 -4.38
CA ARG A 226 -18.76 12.03 -4.75
C ARG A 226 -19.52 11.57 -3.53
N VAL A 227 -20.80 11.93 -3.40
CA VAL A 227 -21.63 11.51 -2.26
C VAL A 227 -21.76 9.99 -2.14
N SER A 228 -21.60 9.26 -3.25
CA SER A 228 -21.58 7.79 -3.28
C SER A 228 -20.25 7.15 -2.86
N ASN A 229 -19.16 7.93 -2.79
CA ASN A 229 -17.83 7.39 -2.45
C ASN A 229 -17.64 7.25 -0.94
N THR A 230 -18.41 6.32 -0.35
CA THR A 230 -18.41 6.08 1.11
C THR A 230 -17.04 5.70 1.67
N ALA A 231 -16.20 5.03 0.87
CA ALA A 231 -14.84 4.64 1.27
C ALA A 231 -13.93 5.86 1.45
N ALA A 232 -13.94 6.81 0.50
CA ALA A 232 -13.17 8.04 0.60
C ALA A 232 -13.73 8.96 1.71
N ILE A 233 -15.05 9.11 1.81
CA ILE A 233 -15.70 9.88 2.90
C ILE A 233 -15.29 9.32 4.27
N SER A 234 -15.24 7.99 4.43
CA SER A 234 -14.78 7.36 5.67
C SER A 234 -13.31 7.68 5.99
N LEU A 235 -12.44 7.70 4.96
CA LEU A 235 -11.03 8.10 5.11
C LEU A 235 -10.96 9.56 5.59
N TYR A 236 -11.63 10.47 4.91
CA TYR A 236 -11.60 11.92 5.24
C TYR A 236 -12.15 12.21 6.64
N ASN A 237 -13.25 11.55 7.03
CA ASN A 237 -13.78 11.67 8.38
C ASN A 237 -12.76 11.21 9.45
N LYS A 238 -12.04 10.10 9.20
CA LYS A 238 -10.95 9.64 10.08
C LYS A 238 -9.80 10.63 10.16
N SER A 239 -9.49 11.31 9.05
CA SER A 239 -8.46 12.35 8.98
C SER A 239 -8.89 13.69 9.58
N GLY A 240 -10.13 13.79 10.11
CA GLY A 240 -10.64 14.97 10.79
C GLY A 240 -11.34 15.99 9.90
N TYR A 241 -11.62 15.67 8.64
CA TYR A 241 -12.44 16.51 7.77
C TYR A 241 -13.89 16.49 8.22
N LYS A 242 -14.53 17.63 8.13
CA LYS A 242 -15.97 17.81 8.43
C LYS A 242 -16.70 18.26 7.18
N GLN A 243 -17.95 17.86 7.03
CA GLN A 243 -18.79 18.33 5.93
C GLN A 243 -19.00 19.84 6.04
N ALA A 244 -18.62 20.56 4.98
CA ALA A 244 -18.82 22.01 4.85
C ALA A 244 -20.01 22.37 3.96
N GLY A 245 -20.37 21.49 3.00
CA GLY A 245 -21.48 21.76 2.08
C GLY A 245 -21.71 20.66 1.05
N ILE A 246 -22.57 20.95 0.09
CA ILE A 246 -22.85 20.09 -1.08
C ILE A 246 -22.85 20.97 -2.33
N ARG A 247 -22.08 20.58 -3.35
CA ARG A 247 -22.14 21.15 -4.70
C ARG A 247 -23.01 20.26 -5.57
N LYS A 248 -24.20 20.75 -5.94
CA LYS A 248 -25.15 19.99 -6.76
C LYS A 248 -24.66 19.83 -8.19
N GLY A 249 -24.71 18.57 -8.70
CA GLY A 249 -24.37 18.24 -10.08
C GLY A 249 -22.91 18.54 -10.46
N PHE A 250 -21.99 18.56 -9.50
CA PHE A 250 -20.56 18.86 -9.71
C PHE A 250 -19.88 17.87 -10.64
N TYR A 251 -20.16 16.58 -10.47
CA TYR A 251 -19.64 15.53 -11.33
C TYR A 251 -20.56 15.30 -12.54
N GLU A 252 -20.00 15.22 -13.73
CA GLU A 252 -20.76 15.04 -14.98
C GLU A 252 -20.94 13.57 -15.37
N LYS A 253 -19.92 12.72 -15.10
CA LYS A 253 -19.90 11.32 -15.56
C LYS A 253 -19.52 10.34 -14.43
N PRO A 254 -20.51 9.64 -13.87
CA PRO A 254 -21.95 9.90 -13.92
C PRO A 254 -22.29 11.23 -13.26
N LYS A 255 -23.47 11.79 -13.58
CA LYS A 255 -23.91 13.02 -12.96
C LYS A 255 -24.23 12.78 -11.50
N GLU A 256 -23.54 13.52 -10.61
CA GLU A 256 -23.64 13.32 -9.18
C GLU A 256 -23.25 14.58 -8.41
N ASP A 257 -23.78 14.74 -7.20
CA ASP A 257 -23.40 15.83 -6.29
C ASP A 257 -22.01 15.54 -5.67
N ALA A 258 -21.30 16.60 -5.34
CA ALA A 258 -20.10 16.53 -4.52
C ALA A 258 -20.41 16.94 -3.08
N LEU A 259 -19.90 16.15 -2.13
CA LEU A 259 -19.76 16.55 -0.75
C LEU A 259 -18.49 17.40 -0.62
N LEU A 260 -18.63 18.63 -0.14
CA LEU A 260 -17.51 19.50 0.21
C LEU A 260 -17.10 19.19 1.65
N MET A 261 -15.83 18.86 1.86
CA MET A 261 -15.30 18.55 3.19
C MET A 261 -14.05 19.38 3.48
N THR A 262 -14.00 19.97 4.67
CA THR A 262 -12.91 20.86 5.09
C THR A 262 -12.36 20.42 6.44
N LYS A 263 -11.05 20.58 6.59
CA LYS A 263 -10.32 20.45 7.85
C LYS A 263 -9.63 21.77 8.14
N TYR A 264 -9.90 22.34 9.31
CA TYR A 264 -9.21 23.54 9.82
C TYR A 264 -8.04 23.13 10.71
N PHE A 265 -6.89 23.81 10.54
CA PHE A 265 -5.67 23.48 11.29
C PHE A 265 -5.55 24.21 12.63
N ASN A 266 -6.38 25.24 12.87
CA ASN A 266 -6.32 26.12 14.05
C ASN A 266 -7.54 26.03 14.99
N GLU A 267 -8.32 24.93 14.94
CA GLU A 267 -9.51 24.79 15.82
C GLU A 267 -9.17 24.51 17.31
N ASP A 268 -7.88 24.38 17.71
CA ASP A 268 -7.46 24.12 19.10
C ASP A 268 -6.70 25.31 19.72
N LYS A 269 -7.23 26.56 19.57
CA LYS A 269 -6.75 27.70 20.37
C LYS A 269 -7.92 28.35 21.14
#